data_109970e514aa94d7a58ad53b39400c75
#
_entry.id   109970e514aa94d7a58ad53b39400c75
#
_cell.length_a   1.000
_cell.length_b   1.000
_cell.length_c   1.000
_cell.angle_alpha   90.00
_cell.angle_beta   90.00
_cell.angle_gamma   90.00
#
_symmetry.space_group_name_H-M   'P 1'
#
loop_
_entity.id
_entity.type
_entity.pdbx_description
1 polymer ?
#
loop_
_entity_poly.entity_id
_entity_poly.type
_entity_poly.pdbx_seq_one_letter_code
_entity_poly.pdbx_strand_id
1 'polypeptide(L)'
;MSTLIKSLAGLGLGAALTLTAGSAMAEGGCGTFTNADGVVEHLACSTAPIDFTNKGSLQNGAKIFMNYCAGCHSAKYVRHSRIAKDLEIPPELVEKYLMVTTDQIGDHINAEIDPEVQASWFGAAPPDLSLETRLRGDDWVYTYLLSFYEDPSRPWGSNNLVLANAAMPHVLHNMQEELSDDEFKSEVGDLVNYMAWMAEPIRHERKVIGFFVILFLLALLIPVYLLNKEFWKDVK
;
A
#
# COMPACT_ATOMS: atom_id res chain seq x y z
N MET A 1 34.66 24.60 -35.49
CA MET A 1 34.77 23.31 -34.77
C MET A 1 34.97 23.44 -33.28
N SER A 2 35.45 24.56 -32.73
CA SER A 2 35.76 24.66 -31.28
C SER A 2 34.57 25.05 -30.39
N THR A 3 33.51 25.67 -30.91
CA THR A 3 32.32 26.11 -30.14
C THR A 3 31.30 24.99 -29.90
N LEU A 4 31.21 24.03 -30.82
CA LEU A 4 30.30 22.85 -30.67
C LEU A 4 30.74 21.91 -29.58
N ILE A 5 32.04 21.72 -29.38
CA ILE A 5 32.60 20.83 -28.33
C ILE A 5 32.39 21.41 -26.94
N LYS A 6 32.42 22.74 -26.79
CA LYS A 6 32.19 23.40 -25.48
C LYS A 6 30.71 23.33 -25.05
N SER A 7 29.77 23.33 -25.99
CA SER A 7 28.33 23.18 -25.68
C SER A 7 27.94 21.79 -25.27
N LEU A 8 28.60 20.76 -25.83
CA LEU A 8 28.36 19.35 -25.45
C LEU A 8 28.96 19.01 -24.08
N ALA A 9 30.07 19.61 -23.71
CA ALA A 9 30.68 19.42 -22.39
C ALA A 9 29.83 20.02 -21.25
N GLY A 10 29.14 21.14 -21.52
CA GLY A 10 28.22 21.75 -20.53
C GLY A 10 26.96 20.94 -20.27
N LEU A 11 26.43 20.26 -21.30
CA LEU A 11 25.24 19.38 -21.17
C LEU A 11 25.57 18.07 -20.45
N GLY A 12 26.79 17.56 -20.63
CA GLY A 12 27.26 16.33 -19.94
C GLY A 12 27.42 16.52 -18.42
N LEU A 13 27.86 17.69 -17.96
CA LEU A 13 28.04 17.97 -16.52
C LEU A 13 26.70 18.21 -15.81
N GLY A 14 25.71 18.80 -16.51
CA GLY A 14 24.37 19.02 -15.96
C GLY A 14 23.59 17.74 -15.78
N ALA A 15 23.74 16.78 -16.70
CA ALA A 15 23.06 15.48 -16.62
C ALA A 15 23.65 14.55 -15.56
N ALA A 16 24.95 14.68 -15.26
CA ALA A 16 25.61 13.88 -14.22
C ALA A 16 25.26 14.31 -12.80
N LEU A 17 24.93 15.61 -12.59
CA LEU A 17 24.53 16.09 -11.25
C LEU A 17 23.08 15.75 -10.88
N THR A 18 22.21 15.41 -11.82
CA THR A 18 20.82 15.07 -11.53
C THR A 18 20.59 13.59 -11.20
N LEU A 19 21.59 12.73 -11.48
CA LEU A 19 21.51 11.29 -11.15
C LEU A 19 21.83 10.96 -9.69
N THR A 20 22.30 11.93 -8.90
CA THR A 20 22.52 11.80 -7.45
C THR A 20 21.39 12.41 -6.61
N ALA A 21 20.22 12.72 -7.20
CA ALA A 21 19.01 12.90 -6.42
C ALA A 21 18.69 11.53 -5.79
N GLY A 22 19.47 11.21 -4.75
CA GLY A 22 19.23 10.09 -3.89
C GLY A 22 17.77 10.15 -3.49
N SER A 23 17.13 9.02 -3.54
CA SER A 23 15.83 8.80 -2.93
C SER A 23 15.92 9.35 -1.52
N ALA A 24 15.40 10.57 -1.30
CA ALA A 24 15.00 11.00 0.02
C ALA A 24 13.84 10.06 0.37
N MET A 25 14.17 8.85 0.79
CA MET A 25 13.30 8.01 1.58
C MET A 25 13.06 8.90 2.80
N ALA A 26 11.89 9.53 2.86
CA ALA A 26 11.40 9.97 4.13
C ALA A 26 11.49 8.70 5.01
N GLU A 27 12.36 8.70 5.98
CA GLU A 27 12.30 7.76 7.10
C GLU A 27 11.02 8.10 7.83
N GLY A 28 9.89 7.64 7.25
CA GLY A 28 8.58 7.70 7.85
C GLY A 28 8.58 6.72 9.00
N GLY A 29 8.92 7.19 10.18
CA GLY A 29 8.73 6.40 11.39
C GLY A 29 7.26 6.02 11.51
N CYS A 30 6.97 4.83 12.01
CA CYS A 30 5.61 4.34 12.24
C CYS A 30 4.91 5.01 13.43
N GLY A 31 5.52 6.03 13.99
CA GLY A 31 4.97 6.81 15.09
C GLY A 31 5.96 7.01 16.24
N THR A 32 5.46 7.60 17.31
CA THR A 32 6.18 7.75 18.56
C THR A 32 5.32 7.16 19.67
N PHE A 33 5.93 6.43 20.58
CA PHE A 33 5.27 5.98 21.80
C PHE A 33 6.08 6.43 23.03
N THR A 34 5.39 6.58 24.14
CA THR A 34 6.05 6.91 25.41
C THR A 34 6.21 5.62 26.21
N ASN A 35 7.43 5.24 26.52
CA ASN A 35 7.71 4.06 27.31
C ASN A 35 7.33 4.25 28.81
N ALA A 36 7.46 3.21 29.62
CA ALA A 36 7.11 3.23 31.04
C ALA A 36 7.91 4.28 31.86
N ASP A 37 9.08 4.68 31.36
CA ASP A 37 9.94 5.68 31.99
C ASP A 37 9.61 7.12 31.56
N GLY A 38 8.59 7.31 30.72
CA GLY A 38 8.14 8.59 30.19
C GLY A 38 9.00 9.13 29.04
N VAL A 39 9.87 8.30 28.46
CA VAL A 39 10.70 8.66 27.31
C VAL A 39 9.92 8.43 26.02
N VAL A 40 9.93 9.44 25.14
CA VAL A 40 9.35 9.32 23.80
C VAL A 40 10.33 8.59 22.90
N GLU A 41 9.92 7.44 22.40
CA GLU A 41 10.69 6.63 21.46
C GLU A 41 10.05 6.67 20.07
N HIS A 42 10.88 6.64 19.03
CA HIS A 42 10.45 6.53 17.64
C HIS A 42 10.32 5.05 17.26
N LEU A 43 9.13 4.67 16.83
CA LEU A 43 8.88 3.32 16.31
C LEU A 43 9.31 3.26 14.84
N ALA A 44 10.35 2.48 14.56
CA ALA A 44 10.73 2.16 13.18
C ALA A 44 9.69 1.25 12.54
N CYS A 45 9.35 1.49 11.27
CA CYS A 45 8.47 0.59 10.53
C CYS A 45 9.16 -0.72 10.23
N SER A 46 8.46 -1.83 10.43
CA SER A 46 8.85 -3.14 9.89
C SER A 46 8.58 -3.16 8.39
N THR A 47 9.50 -3.70 7.59
CA THR A 47 9.34 -3.78 6.15
C THR A 47 8.32 -4.84 5.77
N ALA A 48 7.27 -4.46 5.05
CA ALA A 48 6.24 -5.36 4.54
C ALA A 48 6.79 -6.21 3.36
N PRO A 49 6.55 -7.52 3.34
CA PRO A 49 7.04 -8.42 2.28
C PRO A 49 6.16 -8.35 1.02
N ILE A 50 6.21 -7.22 0.29
CA ILE A 50 5.35 -6.97 -0.88
C ILE A 50 5.90 -7.64 -2.14
N ASP A 51 5.15 -8.64 -2.63
CA ASP A 51 5.44 -9.34 -3.88
C ASP A 51 4.16 -9.71 -4.63
N PHE A 52 3.79 -8.94 -5.66
CA PHE A 52 2.60 -9.19 -6.48
C PHE A 52 2.75 -10.37 -7.45
N THR A 53 3.94 -10.95 -7.57
CA THR A 53 4.17 -12.15 -8.37
C THR A 53 3.86 -13.42 -7.58
N ASN A 54 3.89 -13.34 -6.26
CA ASN A 54 3.54 -14.46 -5.37
C ASN A 54 2.01 -14.58 -5.23
N LYS A 55 1.40 -15.35 -6.14
CA LYS A 55 -0.05 -15.57 -6.14
C LYS A 55 -0.55 -16.27 -4.87
N GLY A 56 0.24 -17.19 -4.32
CA GLY A 56 -0.11 -17.87 -3.07
C GLY A 56 -0.27 -16.90 -1.91
N SER A 57 0.66 -15.95 -1.78
CA SER A 57 0.60 -14.89 -0.78
C SER A 57 -0.64 -14.00 -0.98
N LEU A 58 -0.91 -13.57 -2.22
CA LEU A 58 -2.09 -12.76 -2.53
C LEU A 58 -3.40 -13.50 -2.24
N GLN A 59 -3.49 -14.78 -2.56
CA GLN A 59 -4.67 -15.62 -2.29
C GLN A 59 -4.88 -15.83 -0.79
N ASN A 60 -3.82 -16.10 -0.04
CA ASN A 60 -3.89 -16.21 1.41
C ASN A 60 -4.28 -14.87 2.06
N GLY A 61 -3.68 -13.77 1.61
CA GLY A 61 -4.03 -12.43 2.08
C GLY A 61 -5.50 -12.07 1.79
N ALA A 62 -6.03 -12.45 0.62
CA ALA A 62 -7.45 -12.27 0.29
C ALA A 62 -8.35 -13.07 1.25
N LYS A 63 -7.99 -14.32 1.55
CA LYS A 63 -8.70 -15.15 2.53
C LYS A 63 -8.72 -14.49 3.91
N ILE A 64 -7.56 -14.02 4.40
CA ILE A 64 -7.46 -13.36 5.70
C ILE A 64 -8.30 -12.07 5.70
N PHE A 65 -8.21 -11.25 4.65
CA PHE A 65 -8.99 -10.01 4.53
C PHE A 65 -10.49 -10.27 4.63
N MET A 66 -11.01 -11.27 3.91
CA MET A 66 -12.44 -11.59 3.92
C MET A 66 -12.90 -12.13 5.27
N ASN A 67 -12.06 -12.88 5.97
CA ASN A 67 -12.43 -13.47 7.27
C ASN A 67 -12.32 -12.50 8.44
N TYR A 68 -11.36 -11.57 8.42
CA TYR A 68 -11.04 -10.72 9.57
C TYR A 68 -11.35 -9.23 9.37
N CYS A 69 -11.40 -8.74 8.12
CA CYS A 69 -11.50 -7.32 7.84
C CYS A 69 -12.85 -6.92 7.18
N ALA A 70 -13.32 -7.70 6.21
CA ALA A 70 -14.47 -7.34 5.36
C ALA A 70 -15.80 -7.23 6.12
N GLY A 71 -15.92 -7.84 7.30
CA GLY A 71 -17.10 -7.70 8.14
C GLY A 71 -17.33 -6.27 8.64
N CYS A 72 -16.24 -5.53 8.87
CA CYS A 72 -16.28 -4.16 9.38
C CYS A 72 -15.83 -3.13 8.34
N HIS A 73 -14.91 -3.49 7.46
CA HIS A 73 -14.30 -2.59 6.49
C HIS A 73 -14.76 -2.87 5.08
N SER A 74 -15.21 -1.85 4.38
CA SER A 74 -15.42 -1.90 2.95
C SER A 74 -14.09 -1.79 2.18
N ALA A 75 -14.08 -2.32 0.95
CA ALA A 75 -13.06 -2.08 -0.07
C ALA A 75 -13.77 -1.78 -1.39
N LYS A 76 -14.41 -0.61 -1.46
CA LYS A 76 -15.36 -0.21 -2.51
C LYS A 76 -14.77 -0.09 -3.91
N TYR A 77 -13.44 -0.05 -4.04
CA TYR A 77 -12.79 0.02 -5.36
C TYR A 77 -12.38 -1.34 -5.90
N VAL A 78 -12.63 -2.42 -5.15
CA VAL A 78 -12.32 -3.79 -5.58
C VAL A 78 -13.60 -4.58 -5.83
N ARG A 79 -13.65 -5.29 -6.96
CA ARG A 79 -14.72 -6.21 -7.30
C ARG A 79 -14.27 -7.66 -7.09
N HIS A 80 -15.16 -8.52 -6.63
CA HIS A 80 -14.85 -9.94 -6.46
C HIS A 80 -14.43 -10.61 -7.78
N SER A 81 -15.01 -10.19 -8.92
CA SER A 81 -14.59 -10.67 -10.24
C SER A 81 -13.14 -10.33 -10.59
N ARG A 82 -12.63 -9.22 -10.08
CA ARG A 82 -11.22 -8.84 -10.25
C ARG A 82 -10.30 -9.70 -9.39
N ILE A 83 -10.70 -10.01 -8.17
CA ILE A 83 -9.97 -10.94 -7.29
C ILE A 83 -9.86 -12.31 -7.99
N ALA A 84 -10.98 -12.84 -8.51
CA ALA A 84 -10.96 -14.10 -9.25
C ALA A 84 -9.96 -14.08 -10.40
N LYS A 85 -10.02 -13.04 -11.24
CA LYS A 85 -9.20 -12.94 -12.45
C LYS A 85 -7.72 -12.70 -12.14
N ASP A 86 -7.40 -11.68 -11.32
CA ASP A 86 -6.02 -11.23 -11.14
C ASP A 86 -5.23 -12.16 -10.20
N LEU A 87 -5.92 -12.79 -9.23
CA LEU A 87 -5.32 -13.75 -8.31
C LEU A 87 -5.41 -15.20 -8.81
N GLU A 88 -5.99 -15.43 -9.99
CA GLU A 88 -6.12 -16.76 -10.61
C GLU A 88 -6.91 -17.75 -9.72
N ILE A 89 -7.93 -17.24 -9.01
CA ILE A 89 -8.83 -18.06 -8.20
C ILE A 89 -10.06 -18.42 -9.06
N PRO A 90 -10.44 -19.71 -9.16
CA PRO A 90 -11.68 -20.10 -9.84
C PRO A 90 -12.88 -19.31 -9.30
N PRO A 91 -13.73 -18.74 -10.18
CA PRO A 91 -14.89 -17.94 -9.75
C PRO A 91 -15.78 -18.64 -8.72
N GLU A 92 -15.97 -19.94 -8.85
CA GLU A 92 -16.78 -20.76 -7.94
C GLU A 92 -16.20 -20.80 -6.51
N LEU A 93 -14.87 -20.70 -6.38
CA LEU A 93 -14.21 -20.63 -5.07
C LEU A 93 -14.31 -19.23 -4.48
N VAL A 94 -14.26 -18.17 -5.31
CA VAL A 94 -14.51 -16.80 -4.86
C VAL A 94 -15.94 -16.68 -4.36
N GLU A 95 -16.93 -17.13 -5.13
CA GLU A 95 -18.35 -17.11 -4.77
C GLU A 95 -18.61 -17.88 -3.47
N LYS A 96 -17.97 -19.01 -3.28
CA LYS A 96 -18.21 -19.87 -2.14
C LYS A 96 -17.51 -19.40 -0.85
N TYR A 97 -16.31 -18.80 -0.96
CA TYR A 97 -15.43 -18.58 0.20
C TYR A 97 -15.02 -17.13 0.43
N LEU A 98 -15.14 -16.26 -0.58
CA LEU A 98 -14.67 -14.87 -0.49
C LEU A 98 -15.80 -13.84 -0.67
N MET A 99 -17.02 -14.29 -0.97
CA MET A 99 -18.19 -13.41 -1.06
C MET A 99 -19.04 -13.56 0.18
N VAL A 100 -18.83 -12.68 1.17
CA VAL A 100 -19.53 -12.77 2.47
C VAL A 100 -20.72 -11.81 2.56
N THR A 101 -20.79 -10.77 1.71
CA THR A 101 -21.81 -9.71 1.78
C THR A 101 -22.65 -9.54 0.52
N THR A 102 -22.44 -10.36 -0.50
CA THR A 102 -23.15 -10.31 -1.79
C THR A 102 -23.18 -11.67 -2.48
N ASP A 103 -24.17 -11.88 -3.34
CA ASP A 103 -24.29 -13.07 -4.20
C ASP A 103 -23.85 -12.80 -5.66
N GLN A 104 -23.38 -11.56 -5.95
CA GLN A 104 -23.00 -11.18 -7.31
C GLN A 104 -21.49 -10.94 -7.42
N ILE A 105 -20.78 -11.78 -8.19
CA ILE A 105 -19.33 -11.69 -8.36
C ILE A 105 -18.87 -10.35 -8.97
N GLY A 106 -19.75 -9.61 -9.62
CA GLY A 106 -19.49 -8.28 -10.15
C GLY A 106 -19.50 -7.16 -9.09
N ASP A 107 -19.98 -7.45 -7.90
CA ASP A 107 -20.09 -6.44 -6.84
C ASP A 107 -18.77 -6.11 -6.17
N HIS A 108 -18.77 -4.94 -5.54
CA HIS A 108 -17.67 -4.46 -4.72
C HIS A 108 -17.68 -5.10 -3.34
N ILE A 109 -16.54 -5.08 -2.66
CA ILE A 109 -16.45 -5.48 -1.26
C ILE A 109 -17.04 -4.35 -0.41
N ASN A 110 -18.22 -4.59 0.15
CA ASN A 110 -18.86 -3.66 1.08
C ASN A 110 -18.96 -4.32 2.46
N ALA A 111 -18.74 -3.55 3.52
CA ALA A 111 -19.07 -4.00 4.86
C ALA A 111 -20.59 -4.21 4.96
N GLU A 112 -21.00 -5.24 5.70
CA GLU A 112 -22.40 -5.58 5.88
C GLU A 112 -23.12 -4.58 6.82
N ILE A 113 -22.37 -4.06 7.80
CA ILE A 113 -22.93 -3.22 8.87
C ILE A 113 -22.84 -1.76 8.44
N ASP A 114 -23.93 -1.04 8.65
CA ASP A 114 -24.00 0.39 8.39
C ASP A 114 -22.93 1.17 9.16
N PRO A 115 -22.20 2.11 8.53
CA PRO A 115 -21.15 2.88 9.16
C PRO A 115 -21.59 3.70 10.40
N GLU A 116 -22.83 4.16 10.44
CA GLU A 116 -23.36 4.89 11.61
C GLU A 116 -23.54 3.95 12.80
N VAL A 117 -24.00 2.73 12.56
CA VAL A 117 -24.10 1.68 13.59
C VAL A 117 -22.72 1.31 14.11
N GLN A 118 -21.76 1.10 13.21
CA GLN A 118 -20.37 0.81 13.59
C GLN A 118 -19.75 1.97 14.41
N ALA A 119 -20.00 3.22 14.01
CA ALA A 119 -19.54 4.38 14.76
C ALA A 119 -20.11 4.42 16.19
N SER A 120 -21.33 3.96 16.39
CA SER A 120 -21.94 3.87 17.74
C SER A 120 -21.26 2.83 18.63
N TRP A 121 -20.69 1.77 18.03
CA TRP A 121 -20.01 0.69 18.75
C TRP A 121 -18.55 1.00 19.06
N PHE A 122 -17.84 1.55 18.05
CA PHE A 122 -16.38 1.75 18.12
C PHE A 122 -15.98 3.20 18.42
N GLY A 123 -16.93 4.14 18.45
CA GLY A 123 -16.64 5.56 18.58
C GLY A 123 -16.24 6.25 17.26
N ALA A 124 -15.94 5.47 16.22
CA ALA A 124 -15.65 5.92 14.86
C ALA A 124 -16.05 4.84 13.86
N ALA A 125 -16.54 5.25 12.68
CA ALA A 125 -16.78 4.30 11.60
C ALA A 125 -15.46 3.74 11.06
N PRO A 126 -15.35 2.41 10.85
CA PRO A 126 -14.18 1.82 10.21
C PRO A 126 -13.98 2.42 8.81
N PRO A 127 -12.74 2.83 8.47
CA PRO A 127 -12.45 3.39 7.15
C PRO A 127 -12.55 2.35 6.04
N ASP A 128 -12.79 2.80 4.80
CA ASP A 128 -12.63 1.97 3.61
C ASP A 128 -11.15 1.66 3.37
N LEU A 129 -10.83 0.37 3.21
CA LEU A 129 -9.43 -0.10 3.10
C LEU A 129 -8.90 -0.16 1.67
N SER A 130 -9.69 0.23 0.65
CA SER A 130 -9.28 0.14 -0.75
C SER A 130 -7.92 0.78 -1.06
N LEU A 131 -7.60 1.89 -0.40
CA LEU A 131 -6.39 2.68 -0.67
C LEU A 131 -5.52 2.93 0.56
N GLU A 132 -5.76 2.24 1.67
CA GLU A 132 -5.09 2.53 2.95
C GLU A 132 -3.57 2.34 2.86
N THR A 133 -3.09 1.32 2.16
CA THR A 133 -1.64 1.10 1.95
C THR A 133 -1.01 2.16 1.04
N ARG A 134 -1.79 2.81 0.17
CA ARG A 134 -1.29 3.97 -0.61
C ARG A 134 -1.28 5.25 0.20
N LEU A 135 -2.21 5.39 1.14
CA LEU A 135 -2.33 6.57 1.99
C LEU A 135 -1.23 6.59 3.06
N ARG A 136 -1.04 5.47 3.75
CA ARG A 136 -0.14 5.37 4.90
C ARG A 136 1.20 4.71 4.58
N GLY A 137 1.27 3.92 3.52
CA GLY A 137 2.41 3.07 3.18
C GLY A 137 2.22 1.62 3.62
N ASP A 138 2.79 0.70 2.84
CA ASP A 138 2.70 -0.74 3.08
C ASP A 138 3.34 -1.10 4.45
N ASP A 139 4.51 -0.55 4.75
CA ASP A 139 5.27 -0.79 5.99
C ASP A 139 4.52 -0.26 7.22
N TRP A 140 3.84 0.87 7.10
CA TRP A 140 3.02 1.42 8.18
C TRP A 140 1.85 0.49 8.52
N VAL A 141 1.11 0.01 7.51
CA VAL A 141 -0.03 -0.89 7.71
C VAL A 141 0.44 -2.22 8.31
N TYR A 142 1.57 -2.74 7.82
CA TYR A 142 2.19 -3.96 8.35
C TYR A 142 2.57 -3.82 9.82
N THR A 143 3.27 -2.74 10.16
CA THR A 143 3.68 -2.47 11.55
C THR A 143 2.47 -2.23 12.45
N TYR A 144 1.45 -1.52 11.94
CA TYR A 144 0.20 -1.30 12.68
C TYR A 144 -0.46 -2.63 13.08
N LEU A 145 -0.61 -3.57 12.14
CA LEU A 145 -1.25 -4.86 12.41
C LEU A 145 -0.44 -5.75 13.35
N LEU A 146 0.89 -5.60 13.38
CA LEU A 146 1.79 -6.35 14.27
C LEU A 146 1.95 -5.74 15.67
N SER A 147 1.53 -4.50 15.88
CA SER A 147 1.88 -3.72 17.09
C SER A 147 0.71 -3.53 18.07
N PHE A 148 -0.32 -4.36 17.97
CA PHE A 148 -1.36 -4.43 18.99
C PHE A 148 -0.82 -5.07 20.27
N TYR A 149 -1.26 -4.56 21.42
CA TYR A 149 -0.91 -5.06 22.74
C TYR A 149 -2.11 -4.98 23.68
N GLU A 150 -2.10 -5.76 24.75
CA GLU A 150 -3.14 -5.73 25.77
C GLU A 150 -3.11 -4.43 26.56
N ASP A 151 -4.25 -3.76 26.67
CA ASP A 151 -4.46 -2.57 27.47
C ASP A 151 -5.84 -2.60 28.12
N PRO A 152 -5.94 -3.06 29.38
CA PRO A 152 -7.21 -3.17 30.11
C PRO A 152 -7.91 -1.81 30.34
N SER A 153 -7.22 -0.69 30.15
CA SER A 153 -7.80 0.65 30.25
C SER A 153 -8.68 1.02 29.06
N ARG A 154 -8.56 0.26 27.95
CA ARG A 154 -9.30 0.50 26.71
C ARG A 154 -10.61 -0.30 26.66
N PRO A 155 -11.64 0.22 25.99
CA PRO A 155 -12.95 -0.44 25.89
C PRO A 155 -12.89 -1.88 25.34
N TRP A 156 -11.94 -2.14 24.42
CA TRP A 156 -11.76 -3.44 23.77
C TRP A 156 -10.58 -4.24 24.32
N GLY A 157 -9.98 -3.81 25.46
CA GLY A 157 -8.88 -4.50 26.09
C GLY A 157 -7.56 -4.45 25.35
N SER A 158 -7.47 -3.68 24.26
CA SER A 158 -6.27 -3.59 23.42
C SER A 158 -5.97 -2.17 22.97
N ASN A 159 -4.69 -1.90 22.71
CA ASN A 159 -4.20 -0.64 22.19
C ASN A 159 -3.11 -0.92 21.13
N ASN A 160 -2.57 0.12 20.48
CA ASN A 160 -1.63 -0.03 19.39
C ASN A 160 -0.45 0.94 19.52
N LEU A 161 0.78 0.47 19.24
CA LEU A 161 1.99 1.30 19.34
C LEU A 161 2.10 2.32 18.21
N VAL A 162 1.61 1.99 17.01
CA VAL A 162 1.64 2.89 15.83
C VAL A 162 0.58 3.97 15.92
N LEU A 163 -0.61 3.59 16.41
CA LEU A 163 -1.76 4.48 16.55
C LEU A 163 -2.34 4.36 17.96
N ALA A 164 -1.80 5.15 18.87
CA ALA A 164 -2.29 5.16 20.25
C ALA A 164 -3.79 5.48 20.31
N ASN A 165 -4.50 4.79 21.19
CA ASN A 165 -5.93 4.89 21.36
C ASN A 165 -6.77 4.49 20.14
N ALA A 166 -6.27 3.54 19.33
CA ALA A 166 -7.02 2.98 18.22
C ALA A 166 -8.42 2.53 18.67
N ALA A 167 -9.43 2.89 17.90
CA ALA A 167 -10.81 2.45 18.11
C ALA A 167 -11.01 0.98 17.64
N MET A 168 -10.18 0.53 16.70
CA MET A 168 -10.18 -0.84 16.19
C MET A 168 -9.73 -1.81 17.28
N PRO A 169 -10.48 -2.88 17.59
CA PRO A 169 -10.02 -3.95 18.46
C PRO A 169 -8.91 -4.77 17.80
N HIS A 170 -8.17 -5.57 18.58
CA HIS A 170 -7.18 -6.49 18.03
C HIS A 170 -7.85 -7.70 17.37
N VAL A 171 -8.30 -7.54 16.12
CA VAL A 171 -9.06 -8.57 15.39
C VAL A 171 -8.23 -9.81 15.04
N LEU A 172 -6.90 -9.72 15.04
CA LEU A 172 -5.98 -10.83 14.77
C LEU A 172 -5.46 -11.51 16.04
N HIS A 173 -6.00 -11.19 17.23
CA HIS A 173 -5.55 -11.73 18.51
C HIS A 173 -5.49 -13.27 18.53
N ASN A 174 -6.57 -13.94 18.15
CA ASN A 174 -6.60 -15.41 18.13
C ASN A 174 -5.54 -16.00 17.17
N MET A 175 -5.35 -15.40 16.02
CA MET A 175 -4.31 -15.82 15.08
C MET A 175 -2.90 -15.63 15.67
N GLN A 176 -2.68 -14.55 16.40
CA GLN A 176 -1.41 -14.28 17.07
C GLN A 176 -1.13 -15.27 18.22
N GLU A 177 -2.16 -15.71 18.94
CA GLU A 177 -2.01 -16.70 20.02
C GLU A 177 -1.78 -18.13 19.49
N GLU A 178 -2.37 -18.47 18.33
CA GLU A 178 -2.31 -19.82 17.76
C GLU A 178 -1.02 -20.09 16.98
N LEU A 179 -0.37 -19.04 16.46
CA LEU A 179 0.80 -19.12 15.59
C LEU A 179 2.08 -18.73 16.34
N SER A 180 3.22 -19.20 15.86
CA SER A 180 4.51 -18.64 16.26
C SER A 180 4.67 -17.23 15.71
N ASP A 181 5.56 -16.42 16.32
CA ASP A 181 5.83 -15.04 15.90
C ASP A 181 6.18 -14.92 14.41
N ASP A 182 6.94 -15.87 13.88
CA ASP A 182 7.36 -15.84 12.48
C ASP A 182 6.21 -16.22 11.54
N GLU A 183 5.38 -17.18 11.92
CA GLU A 183 4.18 -17.55 11.17
C GLU A 183 3.16 -16.42 11.19
N PHE A 184 2.92 -15.80 12.35
CA PHE A 184 2.02 -14.64 12.44
C PHE A 184 2.49 -13.48 11.58
N LYS A 185 3.78 -13.14 11.60
CA LYS A 185 4.36 -12.12 10.72
C LYS A 185 4.19 -12.46 9.24
N SER A 186 4.31 -13.74 8.89
CA SER A 186 4.09 -14.22 7.51
C SER A 186 2.64 -14.04 7.08
N GLU A 187 1.67 -14.44 7.91
CA GLU A 187 0.23 -14.30 7.62
C GLU A 187 -0.18 -12.83 7.49
N VAL A 188 0.31 -11.97 8.40
CA VAL A 188 0.08 -10.52 8.30
C VAL A 188 0.79 -9.93 7.07
N GLY A 189 1.94 -10.47 6.70
CA GLY A 189 2.65 -10.11 5.47
C GLY A 189 1.82 -10.41 4.22
N ASP A 190 1.21 -11.58 4.13
CA ASP A 190 0.31 -11.97 3.05
C ASP A 190 -0.93 -11.06 2.98
N LEU A 191 -1.52 -10.74 4.15
CA LEU A 191 -2.63 -9.80 4.24
C LEU A 191 -2.26 -8.43 3.67
N VAL A 192 -1.11 -7.88 4.08
CA VAL A 192 -0.67 -6.55 3.63
C VAL A 192 -0.25 -6.57 2.16
N ASN A 193 0.34 -7.67 1.67
CA ASN A 193 0.62 -7.86 0.25
C ASN A 193 -0.67 -7.82 -0.58
N TYR A 194 -1.74 -8.48 -0.13
CA TYR A 194 -3.07 -8.38 -0.76
C TYR A 194 -3.63 -6.96 -0.69
N MET A 195 -3.54 -6.27 0.44
CA MET A 195 -4.02 -4.89 0.57
C MET A 195 -3.22 -3.93 -0.33
N ALA A 196 -1.92 -4.13 -0.49
CA ALA A 196 -1.08 -3.36 -1.41
C ALA A 196 -1.47 -3.60 -2.88
N TRP A 197 -1.73 -4.86 -3.26
CA TRP A 197 -2.28 -5.20 -4.57
C TRP A 197 -3.66 -4.56 -4.77
N MET A 198 -4.55 -4.65 -3.79
CA MET A 198 -5.89 -4.07 -3.83
C MET A 198 -5.84 -2.56 -4.10
N ALA A 199 -4.90 -1.86 -3.48
CA ALA A 199 -4.73 -0.42 -3.62
C ALA A 199 -4.11 0.00 -4.97
N GLU A 200 -3.28 -0.83 -5.59
CA GLU A 200 -2.67 -0.57 -6.91
C GLU A 200 -2.34 -1.87 -7.67
N PRO A 201 -3.33 -2.56 -8.23
CA PRO A 201 -3.12 -3.86 -8.90
C PRO A 201 -2.13 -3.83 -10.07
N ILE A 202 -1.98 -2.67 -10.72
CA ILE A 202 -1.08 -2.46 -11.86
C ILE A 202 0.29 -1.87 -11.48
N ARG A 203 0.64 -1.87 -10.19
CA ARG A 203 1.88 -1.26 -9.67
C ARG A 203 3.15 -1.77 -10.37
N HIS A 204 3.22 -3.08 -10.66
CA HIS A 204 4.34 -3.67 -11.38
C HIS A 204 4.35 -3.24 -12.85
N GLU A 205 3.23 -3.36 -13.54
CA GLU A 205 3.10 -2.98 -14.96
C GLU A 205 3.37 -1.49 -15.19
N ARG A 206 2.89 -0.63 -14.28
CA ARG A 206 3.13 0.81 -14.34
C ARG A 206 4.62 1.17 -14.38
N LYS A 207 5.46 0.45 -13.64
CA LYS A 207 6.92 0.68 -13.64
C LYS A 207 7.53 0.37 -15.00
N VAL A 208 7.12 -0.75 -15.60
CA VAL A 208 7.58 -1.17 -16.92
C VAL A 208 7.11 -0.20 -18.00
N ILE A 209 5.82 0.15 -18.02
CA ILE A 209 5.26 1.13 -18.95
C ILE A 209 5.97 2.48 -18.77
N GLY A 210 6.16 2.94 -17.53
CA GLY A 210 6.83 4.20 -17.21
C GLY A 210 8.25 4.28 -17.77
N PHE A 211 9.00 3.17 -17.71
CA PHE A 211 10.33 3.11 -18.32
C PHE A 211 10.29 3.37 -19.84
N PHE A 212 9.40 2.71 -20.56
CA PHE A 212 9.26 2.92 -22.01
C PHE A 212 8.75 4.32 -22.35
N VAL A 213 7.85 4.88 -21.54
CA VAL A 213 7.36 6.26 -21.71
C VAL A 213 8.51 7.26 -21.56
N ILE A 214 9.39 7.08 -20.55
CA ILE A 214 10.56 7.95 -20.37
C ILE A 214 11.50 7.86 -21.57
N LEU A 215 11.80 6.65 -22.08
CA LEU A 215 12.62 6.47 -23.27
C LEU A 215 12.02 7.18 -24.50
N PHE A 216 10.72 7.03 -24.71
CA PHE A 216 10.01 7.72 -25.79
C PHE A 216 10.11 9.25 -25.67
N LEU A 217 9.89 9.79 -24.48
CA LEU A 217 9.98 11.24 -24.22
C LEU A 217 11.39 11.79 -24.43
N LEU A 218 12.43 11.02 -24.03
CA LEU A 218 13.82 11.41 -24.29
C LEU A 218 14.14 11.41 -25.80
N ALA A 219 13.65 10.43 -26.55
CA ALA A 219 13.80 10.40 -28.00
C ALA A 219 13.04 11.57 -28.67
N LEU A 220 11.82 11.89 -28.20
CA LEU A 220 11.00 12.99 -28.68
C LEU A 220 11.61 14.36 -28.34
N LEU A 221 12.34 14.46 -27.24
CA LEU A 221 12.99 15.72 -26.84
C LEU A 221 13.98 16.22 -27.89
N ILE A 222 14.66 15.34 -28.64
CA ILE A 222 15.64 15.70 -29.65
C ILE A 222 15.00 16.53 -30.77
N PRO A 223 13.98 16.05 -31.51
CA PRO A 223 13.36 16.84 -32.60
C PRO A 223 12.65 18.06 -32.05
N VAL A 224 12.02 18.00 -30.87
CA VAL A 224 11.37 19.16 -30.25
C VAL A 224 12.37 20.25 -29.92
N TYR A 225 13.54 19.88 -29.36
CA TYR A 225 14.61 20.84 -29.08
C TYR A 225 15.18 21.47 -30.35
N LEU A 226 15.40 20.67 -31.40
CA LEU A 226 15.89 21.19 -32.69
C LEU A 226 14.86 22.11 -33.34
N LEU A 227 13.59 21.77 -33.28
CA LEU A 227 12.49 22.59 -33.78
C LEU A 227 12.38 23.91 -33.02
N ASN A 228 12.43 23.85 -31.69
CA ASN A 228 12.42 25.05 -30.85
C ASN A 228 13.59 25.98 -31.20
N LYS A 229 14.79 25.43 -31.34
CA LYS A 229 15.98 26.19 -31.73
C LYS A 229 15.82 26.86 -33.10
N GLU A 230 15.19 26.19 -34.08
CA GLU A 230 14.96 26.73 -35.39
C GLU A 230 13.90 27.83 -35.36
N PHE A 231 12.77 27.65 -34.68
CA PHE A 231 11.71 28.67 -34.56
C PHE A 231 12.16 29.95 -33.85
N TRP A 232 13.05 29.84 -32.87
CA TRP A 232 13.52 31.02 -32.14
C TRP A 232 14.83 31.62 -32.66
N LYS A 233 15.32 31.13 -33.78
CA LYS A 233 16.60 31.55 -34.38
C LYS A 233 16.65 33.04 -34.74
N ASP A 234 15.53 33.58 -35.23
CA ASP A 234 15.44 34.94 -35.73
C ASP A 234 14.81 35.91 -34.70
N VAL A 235 14.43 35.41 -33.54
CA VAL A 235 13.90 36.23 -32.44
C VAL A 235 15.05 36.57 -31.50
N LYS A 236 15.54 37.82 -31.61
CA LYS A 236 16.56 38.39 -30.69
C LYS A 236 15.94 39.47 -29.82
#